data_c97a161072428bbae1c22cc740884f4f
#
_entry.id   c97a161072428bbae1c22cc740884f4f
#
_cell.length_a   1.000
_cell.length_b   1.000
_cell.length_c   1.000
_cell.angle_alpha   90.00
_cell.angle_beta   90.00
_cell.angle_gamma   90.00
#
_symmetry.space_group_name_H-M   'P 1'
#
loop_
_entity.id
_entity.type
_entity.pdbx_description
1 polymer ?
#
loop_
_entity_poly.entity_id
_entity_poly.type
_entity_poly.pdbx_seq_one_letter_code
_entity_poly.pdbx_strand_id
1 'polypeptide(L)'
;MLMMLLALASATGCLTAGGKAVRGLDPAASERTVPLTAEEIAERYREAERTRATSTEAGVVFSYQRDIRITDFDTDGEVKRLQTRRFQSYTDNRVPVLILRDGKEPTPEQVAKEHRNIRKTQLKFLGGKKEGDDSHEKEEGDARLIVRQIEQYGEQFEPHLLGTESVQGRPAYVLQFFVKPGEVFKDPIVNLVLHHLIIKVWIDREEFQLSKLEAELANPLYAIGGLAAKLERFKVVAVQKRLTENIWADGEVRAEAAGRVLFDPFTVRFESDSSAFAPVK
;
A
#
# COMPACT_ATOMS: atom_id res chain seq x y z
N MET A 1 -12.25 10.72 -3.15
CA MET A 1 -11.82 9.74 -4.16
C MET A 1 -10.29 9.75 -4.34
N LEU A 2 -9.66 10.85 -4.69
CA LEU A 2 -8.20 10.92 -4.90
C LEU A 2 -7.40 10.53 -3.65
N MET A 3 -7.79 11.03 -2.45
CA MET A 3 -7.17 10.62 -1.18
C MET A 3 -7.37 9.14 -0.85
N MET A 4 -8.44 8.52 -1.33
CA MET A 4 -8.69 7.08 -1.19
C MET A 4 -7.72 6.25 -2.05
N LEU A 5 -7.49 6.66 -3.30
CA LEU A 5 -6.56 6.00 -4.21
C LEU A 5 -5.09 6.19 -3.77
N LEU A 6 -4.75 7.37 -3.23
CA LEU A 6 -3.45 7.66 -2.63
C LEU A 6 -3.21 6.87 -1.33
N ALA A 7 -4.27 6.60 -0.57
CA ALA A 7 -4.16 5.79 0.64
C ALA A 7 -4.00 4.29 0.34
N LEU A 8 -4.54 3.76 -0.77
CA LEU A 8 -4.19 2.42 -1.26
C LEU A 8 -2.69 2.30 -1.51
N ALA A 9 -2.07 3.34 -2.08
CA ALA A 9 -0.63 3.40 -2.28
C ALA A 9 0.17 3.54 -0.95
N SER A 10 -0.45 4.12 0.08
CA SER A 10 0.17 4.29 1.41
C SER A 10 -0.06 3.10 2.33
N ALA A 11 -1.11 2.29 2.09
CA ALA A 11 -1.45 1.12 2.90
C ALA A 11 -0.60 -0.12 2.55
N THR A 12 0.18 -0.08 1.46
CA THR A 12 1.15 -1.14 1.13
C THR A 12 2.40 -1.08 2.02
N GLY A 13 2.54 -0.05 2.83
CA GLY A 13 3.68 0.17 3.68
C GLY A 13 3.52 -0.39 5.07
N CYS A 14 4.38 -1.30 5.37
CA CYS A 14 4.79 -1.70 6.70
C CYS A 14 3.99 -2.79 7.41
N LEU A 15 4.17 -4.01 6.93
CA LEU A 15 3.92 -5.22 7.70
C LEU A 15 5.27 -5.86 8.04
N THR A 16 5.84 -5.47 9.17
CA THR A 16 7.06 -6.11 9.64
C THR A 16 6.92 -6.49 11.11
N ALA A 17 6.74 -7.77 11.36
CA ALA A 17 7.07 -8.38 12.64
C ALA A 17 7.77 -9.72 12.35
N GLY A 18 8.95 -9.89 12.92
CA GLY A 18 9.88 -10.98 12.65
C GLY A 18 9.30 -12.38 12.72
N GLY A 19 9.53 -13.16 11.68
CA GLY A 19 9.26 -14.59 11.63
C GLY A 19 10.52 -15.40 11.91
N LYS A 20 10.39 -16.51 12.63
CA LYS A 20 11.47 -17.51 12.82
C LYS A 20 11.90 -18.07 11.47
N ALA A 21 13.23 -18.12 11.27
CA ALA A 21 13.83 -18.85 10.18
C ALA A 21 13.30 -20.29 10.17
N VAL A 22 12.62 -20.69 9.12
CA VAL A 22 12.36 -22.09 8.81
C VAL A 22 13.71 -22.71 8.50
N ARG A 23 14.14 -23.62 9.37
CA ARG A 23 15.39 -24.40 9.23
C ARG A 23 15.43 -25.08 7.88
N GLY A 24 16.59 -24.96 7.27
CA GLY A 24 17.10 -25.52 6.05
C GLY A 24 16.40 -26.75 5.51
N LEU A 25 15.94 -26.61 4.30
CA LEU A 25 15.74 -27.74 3.39
C LEU A 25 17.12 -28.09 2.79
N ASP A 26 17.46 -29.34 2.90
CA ASP A 26 18.70 -29.96 2.40
C ASP A 26 18.92 -29.64 0.90
N PRO A 27 20.11 -29.18 0.47
CA PRO A 27 20.36 -28.81 -0.92
C PRO A 27 20.59 -30.01 -1.89
N ALA A 28 20.21 -31.23 -1.51
CA ALA A 28 20.57 -32.43 -2.27
C ALA A 28 19.40 -33.15 -2.98
N ALA A 29 18.25 -32.52 -3.15
CA ALA A 29 17.19 -33.09 -4.00
C ALA A 29 17.01 -32.19 -5.24
N SER A 30 17.65 -32.53 -6.32
CA SER A 30 17.29 -32.09 -7.68
C SER A 30 15.93 -32.72 -8.07
N GLU A 31 14.90 -32.40 -7.28
CA GLU A 31 13.52 -32.61 -7.68
C GLU A 31 13.19 -31.56 -8.74
N ARG A 32 12.68 -32.00 -9.86
CA ARG A 32 12.01 -31.14 -10.84
C ARG A 32 10.85 -30.49 -10.12
N THR A 33 11.11 -29.33 -9.52
CA THR A 33 10.09 -28.55 -8.82
C THR A 33 9.06 -28.13 -9.85
N VAL A 34 7.87 -28.69 -9.77
CA VAL A 34 6.72 -28.23 -10.57
C VAL A 34 6.59 -26.74 -10.33
N PRO A 35 6.52 -25.91 -11.37
CA PRO A 35 6.37 -24.47 -11.20
C PRO A 35 5.12 -24.19 -10.36
N LEU A 36 5.23 -23.28 -9.38
CA LEU A 36 4.09 -22.88 -8.58
C LEU A 36 3.01 -22.23 -9.45
N THR A 37 1.76 -22.52 -9.16
CA THR A 37 0.61 -21.83 -9.79
C THR A 37 0.44 -20.42 -9.23
N ALA A 38 -0.35 -19.60 -9.89
CA ALA A 38 -0.68 -18.25 -9.42
C ALA A 38 -1.36 -18.27 -8.05
N GLU A 39 -2.27 -19.22 -7.85
CA GLU A 39 -3.01 -19.43 -6.60
C GLU A 39 -2.08 -19.85 -5.46
N GLU A 40 -1.15 -20.77 -5.71
CA GLU A 40 -0.17 -21.21 -4.71
C GLU A 40 0.76 -20.06 -4.30
N ILE A 41 1.20 -19.22 -5.24
CA ILE A 41 2.03 -18.05 -4.95
C ILE A 41 1.22 -17.05 -4.12
N ALA A 42 -0.03 -16.77 -4.51
CA ALA A 42 -0.91 -15.87 -3.79
C ALA A 42 -1.22 -16.37 -2.37
N GLU A 43 -1.40 -17.69 -2.19
CA GLU A 43 -1.63 -18.27 -0.86
C GLU A 43 -0.39 -18.20 0.03
N ARG A 44 0.78 -18.51 -0.49
CA ARG A 44 2.05 -18.36 0.26
C ARG A 44 2.32 -16.91 0.65
N TYR A 45 2.00 -15.96 -0.22
CA TYR A 45 2.04 -14.53 0.12
C TYR A 45 1.10 -14.21 1.29
N ARG A 46 -0.18 -14.64 1.23
CA ARG A 46 -1.14 -14.43 2.31
C ARG A 46 -0.70 -15.06 3.63
N GLU A 47 -0.16 -16.27 3.59
CA GLU A 47 0.36 -16.96 4.78
C GLU A 47 1.57 -16.23 5.36
N ALA A 48 2.51 -15.78 4.51
CA ALA A 48 3.64 -14.98 4.95
C ALA A 48 3.20 -13.66 5.61
N GLU A 49 2.15 -13.00 5.08
CA GLU A 49 1.56 -11.80 5.68
C GLU A 49 0.89 -12.10 7.03
N ARG A 50 0.09 -13.17 7.13
CA ARG A 50 -0.53 -13.59 8.40
C ARG A 50 0.50 -13.91 9.45
N THR A 51 1.52 -14.67 9.11
CA THR A 51 2.60 -15.06 10.03
C THR A 51 3.31 -13.83 10.59
N ARG A 52 3.59 -12.83 9.75
CA ARG A 52 4.21 -11.58 10.18
C ARG A 52 3.28 -10.74 11.06
N ALA A 53 2.02 -10.62 10.69
CA ALA A 53 1.05 -9.85 11.47
C ALA A 53 0.79 -10.43 12.87
N THR A 54 0.95 -11.74 13.03
CA THR A 54 0.73 -12.44 14.31
C THR A 54 2.00 -12.68 15.12
N SER A 55 3.19 -12.49 14.51
CA SER A 55 4.46 -12.67 15.19
C SER A 55 4.68 -11.55 16.21
N THR A 56 4.47 -11.88 17.46
CA THR A 56 4.73 -11.04 18.66
C THR A 56 6.21 -11.00 19.06
N GLU A 57 7.06 -11.72 18.36
CA GLU A 57 8.49 -11.66 18.63
C GLU A 57 8.99 -10.28 18.23
N ALA A 58 9.51 -9.56 19.23
CA ALA A 58 10.11 -8.25 19.12
C ALA A 58 11.20 -8.22 18.04
N GLY A 59 10.78 -8.15 16.79
CA GLY A 59 11.66 -7.89 15.67
C GLY A 59 12.29 -6.52 15.84
N VAL A 60 13.46 -6.32 15.27
CA VAL A 60 14.10 -5.02 15.25
C VAL A 60 13.18 -4.04 14.52
N VAL A 61 12.68 -3.04 15.23
CA VAL A 61 11.93 -1.94 14.63
C VAL A 61 12.91 -0.98 13.98
N PHE A 62 12.64 -0.61 12.73
CA PHE A 62 13.39 0.44 12.07
C PHE A 62 12.59 1.74 12.09
N SER A 63 13.28 2.84 12.36
CA SER A 63 12.81 4.18 12.04
C SER A 63 13.33 4.60 10.68
N TYR A 64 12.59 5.44 9.96
CA TYR A 64 13.02 5.99 8.68
C TYR A 64 12.36 7.32 8.39
N GLN A 65 12.98 8.13 7.54
CA GLN A 65 12.40 9.36 7.05
C GLN A 65 11.61 9.08 5.78
N ARG A 66 10.41 9.67 5.70
CA ARG A 66 9.55 9.58 4.54
C ARG A 66 9.27 10.97 4.00
N ASP A 67 9.80 11.27 2.83
CA ASP A 67 9.57 12.52 2.11
C ASP A 67 8.37 12.34 1.16
N ILE A 68 7.38 13.23 1.29
CA ILE A 68 6.19 13.24 0.43
C ILE A 68 6.15 14.54 -0.33
N ARG A 69 5.90 14.44 -1.63
CA ARG A 69 5.65 15.56 -2.54
C ARG A 69 4.31 15.37 -3.23
N ILE A 70 3.47 16.40 -3.18
CA ILE A 70 2.19 16.45 -3.89
C ILE A 70 2.22 17.66 -4.80
N THR A 71 2.07 17.43 -6.11
CA THR A 71 2.08 18.47 -7.13
C THR A 71 0.72 18.49 -7.83
N ASP A 72 0.04 19.60 -7.74
CA ASP A 72 -1.15 19.91 -8.53
C ASP A 72 -0.72 20.68 -9.77
N PHE A 73 -1.24 20.31 -10.94
CA PHE A 73 -0.97 20.98 -12.20
C PHE A 73 -2.22 21.72 -12.69
N ASP A 74 -2.04 22.78 -13.45
CA ASP A 74 -3.12 23.44 -14.16
C ASP A 74 -3.42 22.74 -15.51
N THR A 75 -4.29 23.36 -16.31
CA THR A 75 -4.70 22.83 -17.62
C THR A 75 -3.58 22.85 -18.65
N ASP A 76 -2.60 23.72 -18.49
CA ASP A 76 -1.47 23.88 -19.39
C ASP A 76 -0.28 22.99 -19.01
N GLY A 77 -0.44 22.25 -17.89
CA GLY A 77 0.57 21.34 -17.35
C GLY A 77 1.62 22.03 -16.48
N GLU A 78 1.44 23.31 -16.15
CA GLU A 78 2.29 24.05 -15.25
C GLU A 78 1.96 23.74 -13.78
N VAL A 79 2.96 23.86 -12.89
CA VAL A 79 2.78 23.61 -11.47
C VAL A 79 1.90 24.69 -10.83
N LYS A 80 0.66 24.35 -10.53
CA LYS A 80 -0.28 25.22 -9.79
C LYS A 80 0.01 25.27 -8.31
N ARG A 81 0.38 24.13 -7.71
CA ARG A 81 0.66 24.01 -6.29
C ARG A 81 1.63 22.87 -6.02
N LEU A 82 2.58 23.14 -5.14
CA LEU A 82 3.51 22.14 -4.61
C LEU A 82 3.38 22.08 -3.09
N GLN A 83 3.23 20.88 -2.54
CA GLN A 83 3.24 20.63 -1.11
C GLN A 83 4.32 19.60 -0.81
N THR A 84 5.11 19.84 0.21
CA THR A 84 6.12 18.89 0.67
C THR A 84 5.92 18.58 2.15
N ARG A 85 6.12 17.32 2.53
CA ARG A 85 6.04 16.87 3.92
C ARG A 85 7.15 15.88 4.17
N ARG A 86 7.74 15.93 5.35
CA ARG A 86 8.66 14.92 5.84
C ARG A 86 8.13 14.33 7.12
N PHE A 87 8.10 13.02 7.20
CA PHE A 87 7.68 12.27 8.37
C PHE A 87 8.82 11.45 8.95
N GLN A 88 8.83 11.31 10.28
CA GLN A 88 9.49 10.20 10.94
C GLN A 88 8.51 9.03 10.99
N SER A 89 8.86 7.94 10.33
CA SER A 89 8.05 6.73 10.20
C SER A 89 8.77 5.53 10.84
N TYR A 90 8.02 4.45 11.06
CA TYR A 90 8.53 3.25 11.74
C TYR A 90 7.97 1.99 11.08
N THR A 91 8.70 0.89 11.19
CA THR A 91 8.28 -0.39 10.60
C THR A 91 7.24 -1.17 11.44
N ASP A 92 6.85 -0.68 12.60
CA ASP A 92 5.85 -1.29 13.49
C ASP A 92 4.45 -0.64 13.41
N ASN A 93 4.17 0.06 12.30
CA ASN A 93 2.87 0.68 11.99
C ASN A 93 2.39 1.77 12.96
N ARG A 94 3.22 2.24 13.90
CA ARG A 94 2.84 3.42 14.69
C ARG A 94 2.63 4.63 13.78
N VAL A 95 1.74 5.53 14.21
CA VAL A 95 1.40 6.72 13.42
C VAL A 95 2.64 7.56 13.16
N PRO A 96 2.95 7.89 11.89
CA PRO A 96 4.09 8.71 11.54
C PRO A 96 4.00 10.11 12.14
N VAL A 97 5.14 10.68 12.52
CA VAL A 97 5.23 12.03 13.08
C VAL A 97 5.70 13.01 12.00
N LEU A 98 4.91 14.05 11.75
CA LEU A 98 5.29 15.12 10.82
C LEU A 98 6.45 15.93 11.39
N ILE A 99 7.59 16.00 10.69
CA ILE A 99 8.79 16.72 11.10
C ILE A 99 9.09 17.95 10.25
N LEU A 100 8.66 17.98 8.98
CA LEU A 100 8.74 19.17 8.13
C LEU A 100 7.47 19.30 7.28
N ARG A 101 7.04 20.53 7.04
CA ARG A 101 5.97 20.88 6.11
C ARG A 101 6.41 22.09 5.28
N ASP A 102 6.44 21.91 3.96
CA ASP A 102 6.87 22.94 3.00
C ASP A 102 8.25 23.54 3.39
N GLY A 103 9.18 22.66 3.82
CA GLY A 103 10.54 23.00 4.23
C GLY A 103 10.68 23.64 5.61
N LYS A 104 9.59 23.78 6.38
CA LYS A 104 9.59 24.43 7.71
C LYS A 104 9.15 23.45 8.80
N GLU A 105 9.61 23.69 10.04
CA GLU A 105 9.09 22.99 11.20
C GLU A 105 7.58 23.24 11.35
N PRO A 106 6.75 22.20 11.54
CA PRO A 106 5.34 22.36 11.72
C PRO A 106 5.03 22.87 13.14
N THR A 107 3.96 23.65 13.28
CA THR A 107 3.45 24.00 14.59
C THR A 107 2.84 22.77 15.30
N PRO A 108 2.76 22.76 16.65
CA PRO A 108 2.12 21.66 17.39
C PRO A 108 0.70 21.36 16.92
N GLU A 109 -0.06 22.39 16.53
CA GLU A 109 -1.41 22.25 15.98
C GLU A 109 -1.39 21.51 14.61
N GLN A 110 -0.43 21.86 13.74
CA GLN A 110 -0.25 21.20 12.44
C GLN A 110 0.12 19.71 12.62
N VAL A 111 1.01 19.40 13.55
CA VAL A 111 1.38 18.01 13.90
C VAL A 111 0.15 17.25 14.38
N ALA A 112 -0.60 17.81 15.34
CA ALA A 112 -1.81 17.19 15.90
C ALA A 112 -2.90 16.98 14.82
N LYS A 113 -3.09 17.96 13.92
CA LYS A 113 -4.03 17.85 12.80
C LYS A 113 -3.63 16.73 11.83
N GLU A 114 -2.35 16.68 11.46
CA GLU A 114 -1.85 15.66 10.53
C GLU A 114 -1.98 14.26 11.14
N HIS A 115 -1.61 14.10 12.41
CA HIS A 115 -1.78 12.85 13.16
C HIS A 115 -3.25 12.38 13.16
N ARG A 116 -4.20 13.28 13.47
CA ARG A 116 -5.64 12.94 13.40
C ARG A 116 -6.07 12.55 11.99
N ASN A 117 -5.57 13.23 10.96
CA ASN A 117 -5.91 12.93 9.58
C ASN A 117 -5.40 11.56 9.16
N ILE A 118 -4.16 11.22 9.50
CA ILE A 118 -3.57 9.91 9.22
C ILE A 118 -4.37 8.83 9.94
N ARG A 119 -4.59 8.96 11.25
CA ARG A 119 -5.37 8.00 12.04
C ARG A 119 -6.80 7.82 11.50
N LYS A 120 -7.49 8.91 11.17
CA LYS A 120 -8.83 8.83 10.56
C LYS A 120 -8.81 8.12 9.20
N THR A 121 -7.77 8.32 8.41
CA THR A 121 -7.61 7.65 7.12
C THR A 121 -7.35 6.16 7.34
N GLN A 122 -6.43 5.80 8.23
CA GLN A 122 -6.15 4.41 8.60
C GLN A 122 -7.44 3.71 9.07
N LEU A 123 -8.17 4.27 10.02
CA LEU A 123 -9.42 3.71 10.52
C LEU A 123 -10.49 3.54 9.43
N LYS A 124 -10.61 4.51 8.52
CA LYS A 124 -11.57 4.42 7.40
C LYS A 124 -11.23 3.28 6.44
N PHE A 125 -9.94 3.09 6.13
CA PHE A 125 -9.50 2.03 5.22
C PHE A 125 -9.53 0.66 5.87
N LEU A 126 -9.23 0.57 7.17
CA LEU A 126 -9.17 -0.66 7.93
C LEU A 126 -10.55 -1.12 8.46
N GLY A 127 -11.64 -0.42 8.08
CA GLY A 127 -13.00 -0.79 8.49
C GLY A 127 -13.28 -0.55 9.97
N GLY A 128 -12.47 0.27 10.65
CA GLY A 128 -12.65 0.64 12.05
C GLY A 128 -13.95 1.43 12.28
N LYS A 129 -14.59 1.22 13.44
CA LYS A 129 -15.81 1.92 13.85
C LYS A 129 -15.58 3.43 13.96
N LYS A 130 -16.64 4.21 13.74
CA LYS A 130 -16.60 5.67 13.86
C LYS A 130 -16.21 6.08 15.29
N GLU A 131 -15.41 7.14 15.40
CA GLU A 131 -15.13 7.87 16.63
C GLU A 131 -16.45 8.16 17.38
N GLY A 132 -16.62 7.61 18.58
CA GLY A 132 -17.82 7.81 19.42
C GLY A 132 -18.32 6.56 20.17
N ASP A 133 -17.70 5.42 19.93
CA ASP A 133 -18.00 4.21 20.72
C ASP A 133 -16.92 4.07 21.82
N ASP A 134 -17.25 4.56 23.03
CA ASP A 134 -16.40 4.51 24.23
C ASP A 134 -16.23 3.09 24.81
N SER A 135 -16.34 2.07 23.98
CA SER A 135 -15.94 0.74 24.40
C SER A 135 -14.41 0.67 24.47
N HIS A 136 -13.89 0.48 25.68
CA HIS A 136 -12.50 0.12 25.99
C HIS A 136 -12.12 -1.26 25.38
N GLU A 137 -12.39 -1.46 24.09
CA GLU A 137 -11.79 -2.56 23.36
C GLU A 137 -10.31 -2.22 23.15
N LYS A 138 -9.46 -3.01 23.79
CA LYS A 138 -8.01 -3.02 23.61
C LYS A 138 -7.69 -2.71 22.15
N GLU A 139 -6.77 -1.77 21.93
CA GLU A 139 -6.17 -1.49 20.62
C GLU A 139 -5.74 -2.82 19.98
N GLU A 140 -6.64 -3.41 19.21
CA GLU A 140 -6.23 -4.46 18.27
C GLU A 140 -5.28 -3.77 17.30
N GLY A 141 -4.01 -4.16 17.36
CA GLY A 141 -2.96 -3.51 16.58
C GLY A 141 -3.31 -3.47 15.10
N ASP A 142 -2.89 -2.41 14.41
CA ASP A 142 -3.12 -2.15 12.98
C ASP A 142 -2.86 -3.38 12.09
N ALA A 143 -1.93 -4.26 12.49
CA ALA A 143 -1.61 -5.51 11.82
C ALA A 143 -2.81 -6.46 11.63
N ARG A 144 -3.69 -6.62 12.65
CA ARG A 144 -4.88 -7.47 12.52
C ARG A 144 -5.92 -6.92 11.56
N LEU A 145 -6.01 -5.59 11.48
CA LEU A 145 -6.92 -4.94 10.55
C LEU A 145 -6.47 -5.12 9.10
N ILE A 146 -5.15 -5.07 8.85
CA ILE A 146 -4.58 -5.31 7.52
C ILE A 146 -4.78 -6.76 7.09
N VAL A 147 -4.53 -7.74 7.97
CA VAL A 147 -4.81 -9.16 7.69
C VAL A 147 -6.27 -9.35 7.32
N ARG A 148 -7.19 -8.75 8.07
CA ARG A 148 -8.63 -8.82 7.77
C ARG A 148 -8.99 -8.23 6.41
N GLN A 149 -8.31 -7.16 5.96
CA GLN A 149 -8.50 -6.61 4.61
C GLN A 149 -7.98 -7.56 3.53
N ILE A 150 -6.79 -8.15 3.72
CA ILE A 150 -6.25 -9.15 2.80
C ILE A 150 -7.19 -10.36 2.72
N GLU A 151 -7.71 -10.83 3.84
CA GLU A 151 -8.69 -11.92 3.90
C GLU A 151 -10.02 -11.53 3.23
N GLN A 152 -10.51 -10.31 3.50
CA GLN A 152 -11.79 -9.85 2.98
C GLN A 152 -11.80 -9.65 1.46
N TYR A 153 -10.71 -9.10 0.90
CA TYR A 153 -10.67 -8.75 -0.52
C TYR A 153 -9.86 -9.75 -1.36
N GLY A 154 -8.90 -10.45 -0.76
CA GLY A 154 -8.04 -11.41 -1.46
C GLY A 154 -8.81 -12.54 -2.12
N GLU A 155 -9.90 -13.01 -1.48
CA GLU A 155 -10.76 -14.07 -2.02
C GLU A 155 -11.62 -13.62 -3.22
N GLN A 156 -11.82 -12.30 -3.37
CA GLN A 156 -12.62 -11.72 -4.47
C GLN A 156 -11.80 -11.53 -5.75
N PHE A 157 -10.51 -11.83 -5.71
CA PHE A 157 -9.63 -11.71 -6.86
C PHE A 157 -9.16 -13.08 -7.37
N GLU A 158 -8.96 -13.13 -8.67
CA GLU A 158 -8.34 -14.26 -9.38
C GLU A 158 -6.94 -13.86 -9.81
N PRO A 159 -5.88 -14.52 -9.31
CA PRO A 159 -4.50 -14.23 -9.69
C PRO A 159 -4.12 -14.95 -10.98
N HIS A 160 -3.44 -14.26 -11.89
CA HIS A 160 -2.85 -14.83 -13.08
C HIS A 160 -1.34 -14.63 -13.05
N LEU A 161 -0.57 -15.70 -13.19
CA LEU A 161 0.90 -15.65 -13.24
C LEU A 161 1.34 -15.17 -14.63
N LEU A 162 1.98 -14.00 -14.70
CA LEU A 162 2.54 -13.45 -15.93
C LEU A 162 3.98 -13.93 -16.19
N GLY A 163 4.68 -14.36 -15.15
CA GLY A 163 6.07 -14.81 -15.24
C GLY A 163 6.92 -14.38 -14.05
N THR A 164 8.19 -14.15 -14.29
CA THR A 164 9.15 -13.67 -13.28
C THR A 164 9.93 -12.49 -13.80
N GLU A 165 10.16 -11.50 -12.93
CA GLU A 165 10.98 -10.32 -13.19
C GLU A 165 11.92 -10.05 -12.03
N SER A 166 12.91 -9.20 -12.22
CA SER A 166 13.79 -8.76 -11.14
C SER A 166 13.32 -7.43 -10.57
N VAL A 167 13.14 -7.35 -9.25
CA VAL A 167 12.87 -6.13 -8.51
C VAL A 167 14.02 -5.86 -7.55
N GLN A 168 14.72 -4.75 -7.72
CA GLN A 168 15.92 -4.40 -6.93
C GLN A 168 16.97 -5.53 -6.87
N GLY A 169 17.16 -6.25 -7.99
CA GLY A 169 18.13 -7.35 -8.11
C GLY A 169 17.64 -8.71 -7.56
N ARG A 170 16.44 -8.80 -7.03
CA ARG A 170 15.86 -10.06 -6.52
C ARG A 170 14.80 -10.60 -7.47
N PRO A 171 14.75 -11.93 -7.69
CA PRO A 171 13.73 -12.53 -8.53
C PRO A 171 12.36 -12.47 -7.85
N ALA A 172 11.34 -12.07 -8.60
CA ALA A 172 9.96 -11.97 -8.12
C ALA A 172 8.99 -12.62 -9.11
N TYR A 173 7.96 -13.28 -8.61
CA TYR A 173 6.80 -13.68 -9.40
C TYR A 173 5.97 -12.45 -9.73
N VAL A 174 5.49 -12.35 -10.97
CA VAL A 174 4.60 -11.28 -11.40
C VAL A 174 3.19 -11.84 -11.50
N LEU A 175 2.31 -11.39 -10.63
CA LEU A 175 0.90 -11.75 -10.65
C LEU A 175 0.06 -10.56 -11.11
N GLN A 176 -0.91 -10.81 -11.98
CA GLN A 176 -1.99 -9.86 -12.28
C GLN A 176 -3.27 -10.35 -11.62
N PHE A 177 -3.97 -9.44 -10.94
CA PHE A 177 -5.21 -9.75 -10.24
C PHE A 177 -6.42 -9.19 -10.99
N PHE A 178 -7.43 -10.02 -11.13
CA PHE A 178 -8.72 -9.67 -11.69
C PHE A 178 -9.80 -9.86 -10.64
N VAL A 179 -10.80 -8.97 -10.61
CA VAL A 179 -12.00 -9.19 -9.80
C VAL A 179 -12.75 -10.40 -10.38
N LYS A 180 -13.06 -11.38 -9.54
CA LYS A 180 -13.83 -12.57 -9.97
C LYS A 180 -15.18 -12.17 -10.53
N PRO A 181 -15.69 -12.85 -11.57
CA PRO A 181 -17.00 -12.58 -12.12
C PRO A 181 -18.12 -12.66 -11.07
N GLY A 182 -18.96 -11.65 -11.01
CA GLY A 182 -20.09 -11.58 -10.07
C GLY A 182 -19.77 -11.06 -8.67
N GLU A 183 -18.52 -10.83 -8.35
CA GLU A 183 -18.15 -10.22 -7.07
C GLU A 183 -18.59 -8.76 -7.00
N VAL A 184 -19.12 -8.37 -5.84
CA VAL A 184 -19.57 -7.00 -5.55
C VAL A 184 -19.02 -6.54 -4.23
N PHE A 185 -18.25 -5.47 -4.24
CA PHE A 185 -17.70 -4.87 -3.03
C PHE A 185 -18.76 -4.03 -2.31
N LYS A 186 -18.77 -4.09 -0.97
CA LYS A 186 -19.76 -3.38 -0.14
C LYS A 186 -19.76 -1.87 -0.31
N ASP A 187 -18.56 -1.28 -0.48
CA ASP A 187 -18.43 0.15 -0.77
C ASP A 187 -18.63 0.38 -2.27
N PRO A 188 -19.62 1.17 -2.68
CA PRO A 188 -19.90 1.41 -4.11
C PRO A 188 -18.73 2.06 -4.85
N ILE A 189 -17.92 2.89 -4.19
CA ILE A 189 -16.76 3.54 -4.79
C ILE A 189 -15.64 2.52 -4.99
N VAL A 190 -15.39 1.68 -3.98
CA VAL A 190 -14.42 0.57 -4.08
C VAL A 190 -14.85 -0.37 -5.20
N ASN A 191 -16.12 -0.74 -5.25
CA ASN A 191 -16.68 -1.59 -6.30
C ASN A 191 -16.46 -0.99 -7.70
N LEU A 192 -16.80 0.29 -7.87
CA LEU A 192 -16.60 0.99 -9.13
C LEU A 192 -15.13 1.02 -9.55
N VAL A 193 -14.23 1.30 -8.61
CA VAL A 193 -12.79 1.48 -8.90
C VAL A 193 -12.13 0.13 -9.21
N LEU A 194 -12.34 -0.89 -8.36
CA LEU A 194 -11.61 -2.16 -8.47
C LEU A 194 -11.92 -2.91 -9.77
N HIS A 195 -13.15 -2.82 -10.28
CA HIS A 195 -13.52 -3.42 -11.57
C HIS A 195 -12.86 -2.77 -12.79
N HIS A 196 -12.26 -1.59 -12.62
CA HIS A 196 -11.62 -0.85 -13.71
C HIS A 196 -10.11 -0.72 -13.53
N LEU A 197 -9.52 -1.33 -12.48
CA LEU A 197 -8.09 -1.33 -12.28
C LEU A 197 -7.43 -2.59 -12.85
N ILE A 198 -6.30 -2.40 -13.51
CA ILE A 198 -5.33 -3.45 -13.77
C ILE A 198 -4.34 -3.41 -12.59
N ILE A 199 -4.32 -4.49 -11.81
CA ILE A 199 -3.47 -4.61 -10.62
C ILE A 199 -2.41 -5.66 -10.89
N LYS A 200 -1.14 -5.28 -10.81
CA LYS A 200 0.01 -6.18 -10.88
C LYS A 200 0.79 -6.11 -9.59
N VAL A 201 1.22 -7.28 -9.11
CA VAL A 201 2.07 -7.39 -7.93
C VAL A 201 3.29 -8.24 -8.23
N TRP A 202 4.41 -7.87 -7.66
CA TRP A 202 5.66 -8.63 -7.68
C TRP A 202 5.89 -9.21 -6.30
N ILE A 203 5.88 -10.53 -6.23
CA ILE A 203 6.09 -11.29 -4.99
C ILE A 203 7.50 -11.87 -5.01
N ASP A 204 8.32 -11.48 -4.05
CA ASP A 204 9.67 -12.03 -3.89
C ASP A 204 9.62 -13.55 -3.82
N ARG A 205 10.49 -14.23 -4.58
CA ARG A 205 10.44 -15.69 -4.72
C ARG A 205 10.93 -16.45 -3.50
N GLU A 206 11.76 -15.83 -2.68
CA GLU A 206 12.37 -16.47 -1.51
C GLU A 206 11.52 -16.27 -0.26
N GLU A 207 11.04 -15.02 -0.07
CA GLU A 207 10.37 -14.62 1.16
C GLU A 207 8.84 -14.50 1.02
N PHE A 208 8.32 -14.67 -0.20
CA PHE A 208 6.91 -14.46 -0.52
C PHE A 208 6.37 -13.13 -0.01
N GLN A 209 7.19 -12.07 -0.20
CA GLN A 209 6.89 -10.69 0.17
C GLN A 209 6.46 -9.88 -1.03
N LEU A 210 5.54 -8.94 -0.82
CA LEU A 210 5.27 -7.91 -1.81
C LEU A 210 6.52 -7.05 -1.98
N SER A 211 7.16 -7.10 -3.15
CA SER A 211 8.32 -6.28 -3.48
C SER A 211 7.96 -5.05 -4.31
N LYS A 212 6.90 -5.16 -5.14
CA LYS A 212 6.39 -4.06 -5.97
C LYS A 212 4.90 -4.24 -6.24
N LEU A 213 4.17 -3.14 -6.32
CA LEU A 213 2.78 -3.08 -6.76
C LEU A 213 2.65 -2.03 -7.86
N GLU A 214 1.91 -2.36 -8.90
CA GLU A 214 1.40 -1.41 -9.89
C GLU A 214 -0.11 -1.54 -9.98
N ALA A 215 -0.81 -0.41 -9.98
CA ALA A 215 -2.21 -0.38 -10.34
C ALA A 215 -2.46 0.79 -11.29
N GLU A 216 -3.18 0.53 -12.35
CA GLU A 216 -3.54 1.54 -13.34
C GLU A 216 -4.98 1.39 -13.81
N LEU A 217 -5.57 2.49 -14.21
CA LEU A 217 -6.94 2.52 -14.70
C LEU A 217 -6.98 1.98 -16.14
N ALA A 218 -7.73 0.89 -16.36
CA ALA A 218 -7.91 0.29 -17.69
C ALA A 218 -8.73 1.18 -18.62
N ASN A 219 -9.75 1.86 -18.07
CA ASN A 219 -10.65 2.75 -18.80
C ASN A 219 -11.10 3.91 -17.91
N PRO A 220 -11.43 5.08 -18.48
CA PRO A 220 -11.94 6.19 -17.69
C PRO A 220 -13.16 5.83 -16.83
N LEU A 221 -13.17 6.29 -15.58
CA LEU A 221 -14.28 6.10 -14.65
C LEU A 221 -15.21 7.31 -14.67
N TYR A 222 -16.50 7.06 -14.65
CA TYR A 222 -17.54 8.07 -14.61
C TYR A 222 -18.39 7.89 -13.34
N ALA A 223 -18.39 8.89 -12.46
CA ALA A 223 -19.25 8.90 -11.30
C ALA A 223 -20.53 9.70 -11.61
N ILE A 224 -21.70 9.17 -11.16
CA ILE A 224 -23.01 9.81 -11.29
C ILE A 224 -23.29 10.23 -12.75
N GLY A 225 -23.30 9.26 -13.66
CA GLY A 225 -23.61 9.50 -15.06
C GLY A 225 -22.60 10.39 -15.82
N GLY A 226 -21.39 10.58 -15.28
CA GLY A 226 -20.33 11.37 -15.92
C GLY A 226 -20.44 12.88 -15.70
N LEU A 227 -21.52 13.36 -15.07
CA LEU A 227 -21.73 14.79 -14.84
C LEU A 227 -21.00 15.30 -13.60
N ALA A 228 -20.90 14.47 -12.54
CA ALA A 228 -20.33 14.91 -11.28
C ALA A 228 -18.81 14.70 -11.17
N ALA A 229 -18.30 13.60 -11.71
CA ALA A 229 -16.85 13.37 -11.73
C ALA A 229 -16.44 12.38 -12.82
N LYS A 230 -15.26 12.59 -13.37
CA LYS A 230 -14.59 11.68 -14.31
C LYS A 230 -13.14 11.51 -13.86
N LEU A 231 -12.69 10.28 -13.68
CA LEU A 231 -11.28 9.96 -13.54
C LEU A 231 -10.80 9.42 -14.90
N GLU A 232 -9.93 10.15 -15.54
CA GLU A 232 -9.46 9.83 -16.91
C GLU A 232 -8.25 8.95 -16.91
N ARG A 233 -7.32 9.21 -15.97
CA ARG A 233 -6.10 8.47 -15.77
C ARG A 233 -5.86 8.29 -14.28
N PHE A 234 -5.37 7.13 -13.93
CA PHE A 234 -4.83 6.83 -12.62
C PHE A 234 -3.75 5.77 -12.80
N LYS A 235 -2.60 6.02 -12.19
CA LYS A 235 -1.52 5.05 -12.10
C LYS A 235 -0.86 5.19 -10.74
N VAL A 236 -0.54 4.09 -10.11
CA VAL A 236 0.29 4.03 -8.91
C VAL A 236 1.34 2.93 -9.08
N VAL A 237 2.55 3.23 -8.64
CA VAL A 237 3.65 2.28 -8.51
C VAL A 237 4.18 2.42 -7.09
N ALA A 238 4.24 1.32 -6.35
CA ALA A 238 4.84 1.26 -5.03
C ALA A 238 5.92 0.17 -5.02
N VAL A 239 7.09 0.51 -4.54
CA VAL A 239 8.22 -0.40 -4.42
C VAL A 239 8.62 -0.48 -2.96
N GLN A 240 8.71 -1.70 -2.43
CA GLN A 240 9.18 -1.91 -1.07
C GLN A 240 10.69 -2.09 -1.04
N LYS A 241 11.30 -1.74 0.07
CA LYS A 241 12.73 -1.89 0.32
C LYS A 241 12.95 -2.97 1.37
N ARG A 242 13.73 -3.99 1.02
CA ARG A 242 14.18 -5.00 1.97
C ARG A 242 15.26 -4.43 2.86
N LEU A 243 15.06 -4.45 4.17
CA LEU A 243 16.01 -3.98 5.17
C LEU A 243 16.84 -5.12 5.77
N THR A 244 16.19 -6.24 6.04
CA THR A 244 16.81 -7.49 6.52
C THR A 244 16.12 -8.69 5.87
N GLU A 245 16.49 -9.91 6.23
CA GLU A 245 15.87 -11.13 5.71
C GLU A 245 14.34 -11.18 5.89
N ASN A 246 13.82 -10.54 6.93
CA ASN A 246 12.39 -10.62 7.26
C ASN A 246 11.73 -9.25 7.39
N ILE A 247 12.45 -8.16 7.15
CA ILE A 247 11.93 -6.81 7.33
C ILE A 247 11.96 -6.07 6.00
N TRP A 248 10.78 -5.71 5.54
CA TRP A 248 10.54 -4.87 4.39
C TRP A 248 9.87 -3.58 4.85
N ALA A 249 10.11 -2.50 4.16
CA ALA A 249 9.54 -1.19 4.45
C ALA A 249 9.13 -0.49 3.16
N ASP A 250 8.30 0.54 3.29
CA ASP A 250 8.03 1.42 2.17
C ASP A 250 9.34 1.97 1.62
N GLY A 251 9.57 1.80 0.33
CA GLY A 251 10.68 2.38 -0.37
C GLY A 251 10.25 3.63 -1.12
N GLU A 252 9.64 3.44 -2.26
CA GLU A 252 9.22 4.48 -3.17
C GLU A 252 7.76 4.31 -3.56
N VAL A 253 7.00 5.42 -3.60
CA VAL A 253 5.64 5.43 -4.15
C VAL A 253 5.52 6.58 -5.14
N ARG A 254 5.02 6.29 -6.33
CA ARG A 254 4.69 7.26 -7.37
C ARG A 254 3.24 7.04 -7.77
N ALA A 255 2.44 8.10 -7.72
CA ALA A 255 1.07 8.03 -8.21
C ALA A 255 0.73 9.28 -9.02
N GLU A 256 -0.07 9.09 -10.05
CA GLU A 256 -0.60 10.15 -10.89
C GLU A 256 -2.10 9.93 -11.11
N ALA A 257 -2.85 11.00 -11.03
CA ALA A 257 -4.28 10.98 -11.34
C ALA A 257 -4.65 12.23 -12.11
N ALA A 258 -5.49 12.06 -13.13
CA ALA A 258 -6.05 13.17 -13.90
C ALA A 258 -7.52 12.91 -14.21
N GLY A 259 -8.29 13.98 -14.24
CA GLY A 259 -9.73 13.91 -14.48
C GLY A 259 -10.41 15.24 -14.31
N ARG A 260 -11.72 15.21 -13.98
CA ARG A 260 -12.49 16.42 -13.68
C ARG A 260 -13.50 16.15 -12.57
N VAL A 261 -13.77 17.17 -11.80
CA VAL A 261 -14.86 17.19 -10.82
C VAL A 261 -15.80 18.33 -11.22
N LEU A 262 -17.03 17.99 -11.55
CA LEU A 262 -17.93 18.89 -12.26
C LEU A 262 -17.28 19.35 -13.57
N PHE A 263 -16.97 20.64 -13.68
CA PHE A 263 -16.31 21.21 -14.87
C PHE A 263 -14.83 21.51 -14.64
N ASP A 264 -14.34 21.36 -13.42
CA ASP A 264 -12.97 21.70 -13.05
C ASP A 264 -12.03 20.52 -13.30
N PRO A 265 -11.12 20.62 -14.28
CA PRO A 265 -10.09 19.60 -14.50
C PRO A 265 -9.08 19.59 -13.36
N PHE A 266 -8.51 18.44 -13.10
CA PHE A 266 -7.39 18.28 -12.18
C PHE A 266 -6.35 17.32 -12.75
N THR A 267 -5.10 17.62 -12.48
CA THR A 267 -3.99 16.66 -12.60
C THR A 267 -3.16 16.77 -11.33
N VAL A 268 -2.90 15.62 -10.70
CA VAL A 268 -2.12 15.58 -9.46
C VAL A 268 -1.10 14.46 -9.54
N ARG A 269 0.12 14.74 -9.08
CA ARG A 269 1.18 13.76 -8.89
C ARG A 269 1.52 13.66 -7.41
N PHE A 270 1.64 12.44 -6.95
CA PHE A 270 2.09 12.10 -5.60
C PHE A 270 3.40 11.32 -5.71
N GLU A 271 4.39 11.72 -4.93
CA GLU A 271 5.68 11.06 -4.82
C GLU A 271 6.02 10.89 -3.35
N SER A 272 6.51 9.71 -2.98
CA SER A 272 6.97 9.41 -1.63
C SER A 272 8.26 8.61 -1.70
N ASP A 273 9.28 9.04 -0.98
CA ASP A 273 10.57 8.37 -0.90
C ASP A 273 10.94 8.14 0.56
N SER A 274 11.37 6.91 0.86
CA SER A 274 11.82 6.54 2.20
C SER A 274 13.33 6.36 2.26
N SER A 275 13.94 6.94 3.27
CA SER A 275 15.40 6.99 3.45
C SER A 275 15.80 6.94 4.92
N ALA A 276 17.09 6.96 5.21
CA ALA A 276 17.65 7.05 6.56
C ALA A 276 17.12 5.95 7.52
N PHE A 277 17.04 4.72 7.03
CA PHE A 277 16.61 3.58 7.85
C PHE A 277 17.63 3.29 8.95
N ALA A 278 17.17 3.24 10.20
CA ALA A 278 18.00 2.94 11.36
C ALA A 278 17.22 2.08 12.37
N PRO A 279 17.85 1.06 12.98
CA PRO A 279 17.20 0.28 14.01
C PRO A 279 16.88 1.17 15.23
N VAL A 280 15.69 1.00 15.78
CA VAL A 280 15.26 1.65 17.02
C VAL A 280 15.77 0.82 18.18
N LYS A 281 16.53 1.46 19.09
CA LYS A 281 17.04 0.82 20.30
C LYS A 281 15.97 0.69 21.38
#